data_3ca25869df36778cee8604eb7d4541d1
#
_entry.id   3ca25869df36778cee8604eb7d4541d1
#
_cell.length_a   1.000
_cell.length_b   1.000
_cell.length_c   1.000
_cell.angle_alpha   90.00
_cell.angle_beta   90.00
_cell.angle_gamma   90.00
#
_symmetry.space_group_name_H-M   'P 1'
#
loop_
_entity.id
_entity.type
_entity.pdbx_description
1 polymer ?
#
loop_
_entity_poly.entity_id
_entity_poly.type
_entity_poly.pdbx_seq_one_letter_code
_entity_poly.pdbx_strand_id
1 'polypeptide(L)'
;MTFRFRQPSHPFTRVFLLRALTLALFAASGAARAHPHVWVAVRSEVVFAPDGKIMGLRHAWEFDEMYSAFAVQGLGKDGKPPTREELAPLAKTNVESLAEFEFFTFAKQGGAKLKFLEPTEVTLEADEKNIVTLRFLLPLQTPVSAQKPFSFQVYDPTYFVSFNFEKQNPVTLARAPDGCSVSAVEPKPLVADENKKLSEAFFQNFSPGADFGIKLATRVIVACP
;
A
#
# COMPACT_ATOMS: atom_id res chain seq x y z
N MET A 1 -11.22 46.88 65.09
CA MET A 1 -11.77 47.31 63.76
C MET A 1 -11.00 46.55 62.66
N THR A 2 -11.58 45.48 62.13
CA THR A 2 -10.94 44.66 61.08
C THR A 2 -11.73 44.90 59.78
N PHE A 3 -11.10 45.57 58.81
CA PHE A 3 -11.64 45.79 57.48
C PHE A 3 -11.46 44.52 56.63
N ARG A 4 -12.61 43.91 56.25
CA ARG A 4 -12.61 42.82 55.24
C ARG A 4 -12.75 43.45 53.86
N PHE A 5 -11.70 43.35 53.02
CA PHE A 5 -11.80 43.64 51.59
C PHE A 5 -12.57 42.50 50.88
N ARG A 6 -13.72 42.85 50.35
CA ARG A 6 -14.55 42.01 49.51
C ARG A 6 -14.07 42.18 48.08
N GLN A 7 -13.43 41.16 47.52
CA GLN A 7 -13.09 41.16 46.07
C GLN A 7 -14.36 41.00 45.23
N PRO A 8 -14.57 41.83 44.19
CA PRO A 8 -15.69 41.66 43.28
C PRO A 8 -15.38 40.49 42.29
N SER A 9 -16.18 39.46 42.36
CA SER A 9 -16.16 38.35 41.38
C SER A 9 -16.85 38.81 40.09
N HIS A 10 -16.09 39.22 39.08
CA HIS A 10 -16.65 39.57 37.77
C HIS A 10 -17.03 38.29 37.00
N PRO A 11 -18.30 38.02 36.68
CA PRO A 11 -18.76 36.83 35.95
C PRO A 11 -18.25 36.82 34.50
N PHE A 12 -17.89 37.99 33.95
CA PHE A 12 -17.39 38.14 32.59
C PHE A 12 -16.04 37.47 32.34
N THR A 13 -15.14 37.39 33.32
CA THR A 13 -13.81 36.79 33.15
C THR A 13 -13.89 35.26 33.02
N ARG A 14 -14.85 34.60 33.66
CA ARG A 14 -15.05 33.14 33.55
C ARG A 14 -15.63 32.73 32.22
N VAL A 15 -16.48 33.52 31.61
CA VAL A 15 -17.07 33.26 30.29
C VAL A 15 -16.01 33.43 29.18
N PHE A 16 -15.13 34.43 29.32
CA PHE A 16 -14.03 34.65 28.38
C PHE A 16 -12.98 33.51 28.42
N LEU A 17 -12.62 33.03 29.60
CA LEU A 17 -11.71 31.89 29.78
C LEU A 17 -12.30 30.58 29.24
N LEU A 18 -13.58 30.32 29.42
CA LEU A 18 -14.25 29.14 28.86
C LEU A 18 -14.34 29.20 27.34
N ARG A 19 -14.60 30.36 26.74
CA ARG A 19 -14.62 30.55 25.29
C ARG A 19 -13.24 30.45 24.68
N ALA A 20 -12.19 30.94 25.32
CA ALA A 20 -10.81 30.79 24.87
C ALA A 20 -10.33 29.33 24.94
N LEU A 21 -10.75 28.60 25.98
CA LEU A 21 -10.41 27.17 26.13
C LEU A 21 -11.12 26.30 25.08
N THR A 22 -12.40 26.60 24.76
CA THR A 22 -13.10 25.87 23.65
C THR A 22 -12.51 26.17 22.28
N LEU A 23 -12.09 27.44 22.00
CA LEU A 23 -11.41 27.77 20.76
C LEU A 23 -10.04 27.06 20.64
N ALA A 24 -9.30 26.96 21.76
CA ALA A 24 -8.01 26.26 21.77
C ALA A 24 -8.13 24.74 21.55
N LEU A 25 -9.22 24.13 22.02
CA LEU A 25 -9.50 22.71 21.74
C LEU A 25 -9.86 22.43 20.28
N PHE A 26 -10.51 23.36 19.59
CA PHE A 26 -10.78 23.24 18.14
C PHE A 26 -9.55 23.49 17.27
N ALA A 27 -8.55 24.23 17.76
CA ALA A 27 -7.29 24.45 17.02
C ALA A 27 -6.30 23.28 17.14
N ALA A 28 -6.54 22.31 18.03
CA ALA A 28 -5.72 21.13 18.23
C ALA A 28 -6.15 19.91 17.39
N SER A 29 -7.14 20.08 16.48
CA SER A 29 -7.44 19.05 15.48
C SER A 29 -6.23 18.93 14.56
N GLY A 30 -5.33 17.98 14.89
CA GLY A 30 -4.21 17.62 14.05
C GLY A 30 -4.75 17.29 12.65
N ALA A 31 -4.10 17.83 11.62
CA ALA A 31 -4.45 17.56 10.24
C ALA A 31 -4.51 16.06 10.02
N ALA A 32 -5.72 15.52 9.81
CA ALA A 32 -5.89 14.14 9.40
C ALA A 32 -5.13 13.96 8.07
N ARG A 33 -4.13 13.08 8.06
CA ARG A 33 -3.41 12.73 6.83
C ARG A 33 -4.36 11.94 5.95
N ALA A 34 -4.70 12.46 4.77
CA ALA A 34 -5.72 11.88 3.91
C ALA A 34 -5.17 10.81 2.95
N HIS A 35 -3.86 10.74 2.72
CA HIS A 35 -3.23 9.75 1.84
C HIS A 35 -1.83 9.37 2.34
N PRO A 36 -1.43 8.10 2.18
CA PRO A 36 -2.24 6.95 1.74
C PRO A 36 -3.21 6.51 2.84
N HIS A 37 -4.29 5.81 2.42
CA HIS A 37 -5.27 5.24 3.36
C HIS A 37 -4.97 3.79 3.73
N VAL A 38 -4.17 3.11 2.90
CA VAL A 38 -3.77 1.72 3.08
C VAL A 38 -2.28 1.59 2.81
N TRP A 39 -1.57 0.88 3.66
CA TRP A 39 -0.17 0.54 3.47
C TRP A 39 -0.03 -0.95 3.22
N VAL A 40 0.74 -1.29 2.18
CA VAL A 40 0.97 -2.68 1.78
C VAL A 40 2.47 -2.94 1.72
N ALA A 41 2.92 -3.93 2.49
CA ALA A 41 4.25 -4.49 2.37
C ALA A 41 4.25 -5.57 1.27
N VAL A 42 5.12 -5.40 0.27
CA VAL A 42 5.14 -6.23 -0.95
C VAL A 42 6.31 -7.19 -0.94
N ARG A 43 6.03 -8.46 -1.19
CA ARG A 43 7.01 -9.43 -1.68
C ARG A 43 6.54 -9.94 -3.03
N SER A 44 7.48 -10.13 -3.93
CA SER A 44 7.19 -10.67 -5.26
C SER A 44 8.15 -11.79 -5.63
N GLU A 45 7.66 -12.72 -6.43
CA GLU A 45 8.46 -13.76 -7.04
C GLU A 45 8.26 -13.70 -8.54
N VAL A 46 9.36 -13.59 -9.30
CA VAL A 46 9.32 -13.67 -10.76
C VAL A 46 9.32 -15.15 -11.14
N VAL A 47 8.24 -15.59 -11.78
CA VAL A 47 8.02 -17.00 -12.09
C VAL A 47 8.44 -17.30 -13.51
N PHE A 48 9.34 -18.28 -13.65
CA PHE A 48 9.81 -18.75 -14.95
C PHE A 48 9.12 -20.06 -15.36
N ALA A 49 8.83 -20.19 -16.64
CA ALA A 49 8.37 -21.42 -17.26
C ALA A 49 9.55 -22.40 -17.47
N PRO A 50 9.28 -23.69 -17.70
CA PRO A 50 10.34 -24.67 -17.97
C PRO A 50 11.25 -24.35 -19.17
N ASP A 51 10.75 -23.57 -20.13
CA ASP A 51 11.51 -23.10 -21.30
C ASP A 51 12.37 -21.85 -21.01
N GLY A 52 12.45 -21.40 -19.74
CA GLY A 52 13.23 -20.25 -19.30
C GLY A 52 12.59 -18.89 -19.57
N LYS A 53 11.36 -18.85 -20.08
CA LYS A 53 10.63 -17.57 -20.24
C LYS A 53 10.03 -17.11 -18.91
N ILE A 54 9.95 -15.81 -18.72
CA ILE A 54 9.18 -15.22 -17.61
C ILE A 54 7.69 -15.38 -17.96
N MET A 55 6.95 -16.07 -17.08
CA MET A 55 5.53 -16.34 -17.26
C MET A 55 4.59 -15.52 -16.40
N GLY A 56 5.09 -14.89 -15.34
CA GLY A 56 4.25 -14.10 -14.44
C GLY A 56 4.97 -13.65 -13.18
N LEU A 57 4.21 -13.02 -12.33
CA LEU A 57 4.62 -12.53 -11.01
C LEU A 57 3.74 -13.17 -9.94
N ARG A 58 4.33 -13.76 -8.90
CA ARG A 58 3.59 -14.16 -7.71
C ARG A 58 3.79 -13.09 -6.66
N HIS A 59 2.71 -12.51 -6.17
CA HIS A 59 2.72 -11.49 -5.13
C HIS A 59 2.31 -12.05 -3.77
N ALA A 60 2.86 -11.46 -2.72
CA ALA A 60 2.36 -11.53 -1.36
C ALA A 60 2.29 -10.09 -0.85
N TRP A 61 1.08 -9.61 -0.60
CA TRP A 61 0.77 -8.27 -0.13
C TRP A 61 0.25 -8.34 1.30
N GLU A 62 1.08 -7.92 2.23
CA GLU A 62 0.73 -7.82 3.64
C GLU A 62 0.16 -6.42 3.91
N PHE A 63 -1.04 -6.36 4.44
CA PHE A 63 -1.74 -5.11 4.70
C PHE A 63 -1.44 -4.58 6.10
N ASP A 64 -1.60 -3.28 6.27
CA ASP A 64 -1.49 -2.63 7.57
C ASP A 64 -2.54 -3.11 8.59
N GLU A 65 -2.31 -2.77 9.86
CA GLU A 65 -3.17 -3.18 10.97
C GLU A 65 -4.62 -2.67 10.83
N MET A 66 -4.80 -1.45 10.32
CA MET A 66 -6.12 -0.84 10.22
C MET A 66 -6.96 -1.52 9.14
N TYR A 67 -6.39 -1.72 7.95
CA TYR A 67 -7.06 -2.48 6.89
C TYR A 67 -7.32 -3.92 7.34
N SER A 68 -6.34 -4.57 7.95
CA SER A 68 -6.45 -5.95 8.43
C SER A 68 -7.57 -6.11 9.45
N ALA A 69 -7.64 -5.22 10.44
CA ALA A 69 -8.71 -5.24 11.44
C ALA A 69 -10.11 -5.08 10.81
N PHE A 70 -10.22 -4.23 9.78
CA PHE A 70 -11.47 -4.08 9.03
C PHE A 70 -11.80 -5.35 8.23
N ALA A 71 -10.81 -5.94 7.56
CA ALA A 71 -10.97 -7.13 6.72
C ALA A 71 -11.44 -8.36 7.48
N VAL A 72 -11.00 -8.53 8.74
CA VAL A 72 -11.38 -9.70 9.57
C VAL A 72 -12.57 -9.42 10.49
N GLN A 73 -13.17 -8.24 10.42
CA GLN A 73 -14.27 -7.84 11.30
C GLN A 73 -15.45 -8.82 11.18
N GLY A 74 -15.84 -9.41 12.31
CA GLY A 74 -16.94 -10.39 12.35
C GLY A 74 -16.56 -11.79 11.85
N LEU A 75 -15.29 -12.03 11.50
CA LEU A 75 -14.75 -13.33 11.13
C LEU A 75 -13.91 -13.91 12.27
N GLY A 76 -13.61 -15.21 12.17
CA GLY A 76 -12.88 -15.95 13.20
C GLY A 76 -13.78 -16.33 14.39
N LYS A 77 -13.32 -17.27 15.20
CA LYS A 77 -14.05 -17.79 16.35
C LYS A 77 -13.12 -18.03 17.53
N ASP A 78 -13.65 -17.89 18.72
CA ASP A 78 -12.95 -18.22 19.97
C ASP A 78 -11.60 -17.49 20.12
N GLY A 79 -11.53 -16.23 19.64
CA GLY A 79 -10.32 -15.40 19.70
C GLY A 79 -9.21 -15.86 18.74
N LYS A 80 -9.50 -16.76 17.81
CA LYS A 80 -8.56 -17.21 16.77
C LYS A 80 -8.76 -16.41 15.48
N PRO A 81 -7.68 -16.20 14.72
CA PRO A 81 -7.77 -15.62 13.38
C PRO A 81 -8.74 -16.40 12.49
N PRO A 82 -9.37 -15.72 11.50
CA PRO A 82 -10.21 -16.41 10.53
C PRO A 82 -9.39 -17.37 9.66
N THR A 83 -10.04 -18.48 9.28
CA THR A 83 -9.45 -19.47 8.38
C THR A 83 -9.40 -18.95 6.94
N ARG A 84 -8.65 -19.64 6.08
CA ARG A 84 -8.61 -19.33 4.63
C ARG A 84 -9.99 -19.46 4.00
N GLU A 85 -10.79 -20.42 4.42
CA GLU A 85 -12.14 -20.67 3.94
C GLU A 85 -13.08 -19.52 4.30
N GLU A 86 -12.97 -18.99 5.51
CA GLU A 86 -13.73 -17.82 5.94
C GLU A 86 -13.31 -16.55 5.17
N LEU A 87 -12.04 -16.44 4.80
CA LEU A 87 -11.49 -15.31 4.04
C LEU A 87 -11.63 -15.46 2.50
N ALA A 88 -11.96 -16.65 1.98
CA ALA A 88 -12.01 -16.89 0.54
C ALA A 88 -12.98 -15.97 -0.23
N PRO A 89 -14.19 -15.63 0.26
CA PRO A 89 -15.08 -14.68 -0.42
C PRO A 89 -14.44 -13.29 -0.53
N LEU A 90 -13.75 -12.84 0.52
CA LEU A 90 -13.06 -11.53 0.52
C LEU A 90 -11.84 -11.56 -0.40
N ALA A 91 -11.06 -12.64 -0.43
CA ALA A 91 -9.96 -12.82 -1.37
C ALA A 91 -10.42 -12.67 -2.82
N LYS A 92 -11.53 -13.33 -3.17
CA LYS A 92 -12.13 -13.24 -4.50
C LYS A 92 -12.55 -11.80 -4.83
N THR A 93 -13.32 -11.15 -3.96
CA THR A 93 -13.77 -9.78 -4.17
C THR A 93 -12.61 -8.80 -4.33
N ASN A 94 -11.56 -8.94 -3.51
CA ASN A 94 -10.37 -8.09 -3.61
C ASN A 94 -9.71 -8.23 -4.99
N VAL A 95 -9.47 -9.44 -5.44
CA VAL A 95 -8.79 -9.69 -6.71
C VAL A 95 -9.64 -9.23 -7.91
N GLU A 96 -10.95 -9.46 -7.89
CA GLU A 96 -11.86 -8.97 -8.93
C GLU A 96 -11.82 -7.44 -9.02
N SER A 97 -11.79 -6.76 -7.88
CA SER A 97 -11.68 -5.29 -7.84
C SER A 97 -10.32 -4.77 -8.34
N LEU A 98 -9.24 -5.53 -8.17
CA LEU A 98 -7.91 -5.13 -8.64
C LEU A 98 -7.79 -5.08 -10.18
N ALA A 99 -8.66 -5.80 -10.91
CA ALA A 99 -8.65 -5.81 -12.37
C ALA A 99 -8.87 -4.42 -12.97
N GLU A 100 -9.71 -3.58 -12.35
CA GLU A 100 -9.96 -2.19 -12.77
C GLU A 100 -8.73 -1.28 -12.66
N PHE A 101 -7.74 -1.68 -11.85
CA PHE A 101 -6.51 -0.94 -11.56
C PHE A 101 -5.27 -1.60 -12.16
N GLU A 102 -5.41 -2.45 -13.18
CA GLU A 102 -4.30 -3.22 -13.77
C GLU A 102 -3.51 -4.01 -12.69
N PHE A 103 -4.20 -4.49 -11.64
CA PHE A 103 -3.63 -5.18 -10.49
C PHE A 103 -2.51 -4.38 -9.79
N PHE A 104 -2.52 -3.06 -9.89
CA PHE A 104 -1.44 -2.16 -9.43
C PHE A 104 -0.03 -2.62 -9.85
N THR A 105 0.07 -3.44 -10.89
CA THR A 105 1.30 -4.08 -11.32
C THR A 105 1.58 -3.75 -12.77
N PHE A 106 2.68 -3.05 -13.01
CA PHE A 106 3.05 -2.51 -14.32
C PHE A 106 4.38 -3.10 -14.78
N ALA A 107 4.35 -3.97 -15.77
CA ALA A 107 5.54 -4.63 -16.30
C ALA A 107 5.92 -4.13 -17.69
N LYS A 108 7.21 -4.15 -18.00
CA LYS A 108 7.78 -3.74 -19.30
C LYS A 108 8.93 -4.61 -19.71
N GLN A 109 9.08 -4.79 -21.02
CA GLN A 109 10.27 -5.35 -21.63
C GLN A 109 10.62 -4.57 -22.90
N GLY A 110 11.87 -4.12 -23.01
CA GLY A 110 12.31 -3.32 -24.16
C GLY A 110 11.50 -2.02 -24.37
N GLY A 111 10.95 -1.44 -23.29
CA GLY A 111 10.09 -0.27 -23.32
C GLY A 111 8.61 -0.55 -23.59
N ALA A 112 8.26 -1.71 -24.11
CA ALA A 112 6.87 -2.09 -24.34
C ALA A 112 6.17 -2.53 -23.02
N LYS A 113 4.96 -2.03 -22.80
CA LYS A 113 4.11 -2.50 -21.69
C LYS A 113 3.70 -3.96 -21.94
N LEU A 114 3.73 -4.76 -20.89
CA LEU A 114 3.22 -6.12 -20.88
C LEU A 114 1.84 -6.17 -20.23
N LYS A 115 1.00 -7.10 -20.70
CA LYS A 115 -0.34 -7.30 -20.15
C LYS A 115 -0.38 -8.56 -19.30
N PHE A 116 -1.22 -8.54 -18.30
CA PHE A 116 -1.50 -9.68 -17.44
C PHE A 116 -2.87 -10.30 -17.76
N LEU A 117 -3.02 -11.56 -17.40
CA LEU A 117 -4.29 -12.26 -17.33
C LEU A 117 -4.86 -12.14 -15.91
N GLU A 118 -6.07 -12.67 -15.74
CA GLU A 118 -6.69 -12.77 -14.41
C GLU A 118 -5.80 -13.55 -13.45
N PRO A 119 -5.68 -13.10 -12.19
CA PRO A 119 -4.90 -13.78 -11.17
C PRO A 119 -5.39 -15.20 -10.89
N THR A 120 -4.44 -16.06 -10.61
CA THR A 120 -4.67 -17.44 -10.16
C THR A 120 -4.01 -17.68 -8.81
N GLU A 121 -4.22 -18.85 -8.20
CA GLU A 121 -3.65 -19.21 -6.89
C GLU A 121 -3.97 -18.17 -5.80
N VAL A 122 -5.17 -17.60 -5.84
CA VAL A 122 -5.58 -16.52 -4.94
C VAL A 122 -5.89 -17.05 -3.55
N THR A 123 -5.22 -16.50 -2.54
CA THR A 123 -5.52 -16.77 -1.13
C THR A 123 -5.43 -15.49 -0.30
N LEU A 124 -6.26 -15.37 0.71
CA LEU A 124 -6.15 -14.37 1.76
C LEU A 124 -5.96 -15.11 3.09
N GLU A 125 -4.95 -14.76 3.83
CA GLU A 125 -4.56 -15.41 5.08
C GLU A 125 -4.42 -14.37 6.18
N ALA A 126 -4.85 -14.71 7.39
CA ALA A 126 -4.60 -13.89 8.58
C ALA A 126 -3.58 -14.60 9.48
N ASP A 127 -2.61 -13.87 9.99
CA ASP A 127 -1.66 -14.36 10.96
C ASP A 127 -2.23 -14.34 12.40
N GLU A 128 -1.43 -14.74 13.39
CA GLU A 128 -1.81 -14.74 14.81
C GLU A 128 -2.17 -13.36 15.37
N LYS A 129 -1.75 -12.29 14.69
CA LYS A 129 -2.06 -10.89 15.04
C LYS A 129 -3.23 -10.34 14.23
N ASN A 130 -3.88 -11.18 13.44
CA ASN A 130 -4.92 -10.81 12.48
C ASN A 130 -4.42 -9.90 11.36
N ILE A 131 -3.12 -9.86 11.07
CA ILE A 131 -2.61 -9.17 9.88
C ILE A 131 -2.90 -10.02 8.65
N VAL A 132 -3.55 -9.44 7.66
CA VAL A 132 -3.95 -10.17 6.45
C VAL A 132 -2.92 -10.04 5.35
N THR A 133 -2.66 -11.15 4.65
CA THR A 133 -1.80 -11.22 3.47
C THR A 133 -2.57 -11.77 2.29
N LEU A 134 -2.69 -11.01 1.22
CA LEU A 134 -3.23 -11.45 -0.07
C LEU A 134 -2.09 -12.05 -0.90
N ARG A 135 -2.27 -13.30 -1.35
CA ARG A 135 -1.33 -13.98 -2.25
C ARG A 135 -2.02 -14.33 -3.55
N PHE A 136 -1.34 -14.11 -4.65
CA PHE A 136 -1.84 -14.47 -5.97
C PHE A 136 -0.71 -14.59 -7.00
N LEU A 137 -0.91 -15.43 -8.01
CA LEU A 137 -0.10 -15.47 -9.21
C LEU A 137 -0.77 -14.62 -10.27
N LEU A 138 -0.03 -13.67 -10.83
CA LEU A 138 -0.45 -12.78 -11.91
C LEU A 138 0.27 -13.19 -13.21
N PRO A 139 -0.36 -14.01 -14.07
CA PRO A 139 0.27 -14.52 -15.29
C PRO A 139 0.42 -13.41 -16.33
N LEU A 140 1.53 -13.38 -17.04
CA LEU A 140 1.65 -12.59 -18.26
C LEU A 140 0.73 -13.17 -19.36
N GLN A 141 0.04 -12.31 -20.10
CA GLN A 141 -0.77 -12.71 -21.26
C GLN A 141 0.07 -13.47 -22.29
N THR A 142 1.33 -13.06 -22.45
CA THR A 142 2.31 -13.73 -23.29
C THR A 142 3.63 -13.84 -22.52
N PRO A 143 4.12 -15.05 -22.23
CA PRO A 143 5.44 -15.23 -21.63
C PRO A 143 6.54 -14.59 -22.46
N VAL A 144 7.50 -13.94 -21.80
CA VAL A 144 8.57 -13.19 -22.45
C VAL A 144 9.94 -13.81 -22.23
N SER A 145 10.85 -13.64 -23.21
CA SER A 145 12.23 -14.13 -23.09
C SER A 145 12.96 -13.44 -21.94
N ALA A 146 13.67 -14.22 -21.13
CA ALA A 146 14.53 -13.68 -20.08
C ALA A 146 15.83 -13.03 -20.59
N GLN A 147 16.23 -13.28 -21.84
CA GLN A 147 17.42 -12.68 -22.46
C GLN A 147 17.35 -11.17 -22.68
N LYS A 148 16.16 -10.57 -22.54
CA LYS A 148 15.96 -9.11 -22.57
C LYS A 148 15.59 -8.64 -21.18
N PRO A 149 16.11 -7.50 -20.70
CA PRO A 149 15.75 -6.96 -19.40
C PRO A 149 14.23 -6.84 -19.25
N PHE A 150 13.72 -7.48 -18.22
CA PHE A 150 12.33 -7.39 -17.79
C PHE A 150 12.28 -6.47 -16.58
N SER A 151 11.29 -5.59 -16.50
CA SER A 151 11.11 -4.75 -15.33
C SER A 151 9.66 -4.65 -14.94
N PHE A 152 9.40 -4.47 -13.64
CA PHE A 152 8.06 -4.18 -13.13
C PHE A 152 8.10 -3.23 -11.93
N GLN A 153 6.97 -2.63 -11.67
CA GLN A 153 6.69 -1.77 -10.51
C GLN A 153 5.33 -2.14 -9.96
N VAL A 154 5.16 -2.02 -8.64
CA VAL A 154 3.87 -2.18 -7.97
C VAL A 154 3.54 -0.83 -7.34
N TYR A 155 2.45 -0.20 -7.77
CA TYR A 155 2.04 1.10 -7.26
C TYR A 155 0.58 1.40 -7.62
N ASP A 156 -0.04 2.24 -6.79
CA ASP A 156 -1.32 2.88 -7.11
C ASP A 156 -1.04 4.23 -7.78
N PRO A 157 -1.48 4.46 -9.03
CA PRO A 157 -1.29 5.75 -9.70
C PRO A 157 -1.76 6.96 -8.88
N THR A 158 -2.83 6.79 -8.10
CA THR A 158 -3.43 7.85 -7.29
C THR A 158 -2.81 7.99 -5.90
N TYR A 159 -1.95 7.04 -5.52
CA TYR A 159 -1.33 6.98 -4.18
C TYR A 159 -2.37 6.88 -3.02
N PHE A 160 -3.53 6.32 -3.29
CA PHE A 160 -4.48 5.95 -2.24
C PHE A 160 -3.95 4.77 -1.42
N VAL A 161 -3.31 3.81 -2.10
CA VAL A 161 -2.58 2.69 -1.51
C VAL A 161 -1.08 2.92 -1.65
N SER A 162 -0.33 2.82 -0.55
CA SER A 162 1.13 2.87 -0.55
C SER A 162 1.69 1.45 -0.62
N PHE A 163 2.32 1.10 -1.72
CA PHE A 163 3.02 -0.17 -1.88
C PHE A 163 4.51 0.01 -1.61
N ASN A 164 5.04 -0.73 -0.64
CA ASN A 164 6.45 -0.69 -0.28
C ASN A 164 7.02 -2.11 -0.30
N PHE A 165 8.08 -2.33 -1.06
CA PHE A 165 8.76 -3.61 -1.02
C PHE A 165 9.43 -3.85 0.34
N GLU A 166 9.36 -5.08 0.82
CA GLU A 166 10.06 -5.50 2.03
C GLU A 166 11.57 -5.27 1.90
N LYS A 167 12.23 -4.95 3.03
CA LYS A 167 13.67 -4.68 3.03
C LYS A 167 14.51 -5.94 2.80
N GLN A 168 14.01 -7.09 3.26
CA GLN A 168 14.71 -8.36 3.14
C GLN A 168 14.03 -9.24 2.11
N ASN A 169 14.80 -9.66 1.10
CA ASN A 169 14.32 -10.52 0.01
C ASN A 169 13.01 -10.01 -0.63
N PRO A 170 12.96 -8.73 -1.04
CA PRO A 170 11.74 -8.14 -1.60
C PRO A 170 11.26 -8.87 -2.85
N VAL A 171 12.22 -9.38 -3.63
CA VAL A 171 11.94 -10.09 -4.87
C VAL A 171 12.84 -11.33 -5.00
N THR A 172 12.23 -12.44 -5.35
CA THR A 172 12.90 -13.70 -5.62
C THR A 172 12.66 -14.17 -7.04
N LEU A 173 13.46 -15.12 -7.52
CA LEU A 173 13.35 -15.74 -8.84
C LEU A 173 13.00 -17.22 -8.67
N ALA A 174 11.82 -17.64 -9.13
CA ALA A 174 11.40 -19.04 -9.09
C ALA A 174 11.72 -19.73 -10.42
N ARG A 175 12.51 -20.78 -10.35
CA ARG A 175 12.92 -21.60 -11.51
C ARG A 175 13.65 -20.80 -12.60
N ALA A 176 14.39 -19.75 -12.18
CA ALA A 176 15.16 -18.95 -13.12
C ALA A 176 16.29 -19.77 -13.74
N PRO A 177 16.63 -19.52 -15.01
CA PRO A 177 17.89 -20.00 -15.58
C PRO A 177 19.10 -19.54 -14.77
N ASP A 178 20.20 -20.30 -14.88
CA ASP A 178 21.45 -19.94 -14.21
C ASP A 178 21.96 -18.57 -14.67
N GLY A 179 22.54 -17.82 -13.75
CA GLY A 179 23.10 -16.50 -14.01
C GLY A 179 22.08 -15.35 -14.04
N CYS A 180 20.78 -15.62 -13.89
CA CYS A 180 19.78 -14.58 -13.75
C CYS A 180 19.97 -13.80 -12.43
N SER A 181 19.75 -12.50 -12.50
CA SER A 181 19.83 -11.60 -11.34
C SER A 181 18.60 -10.71 -11.26
N VAL A 182 18.31 -10.24 -10.04
CA VAL A 182 17.25 -9.27 -9.77
C VAL A 182 17.83 -8.10 -8.98
N SER A 183 17.42 -6.89 -9.34
CA SER A 183 17.74 -5.68 -8.59
C SER A 183 16.48 -4.85 -8.36
N ALA A 184 16.38 -4.26 -7.16
CA ALA A 184 15.34 -3.31 -6.79
C ALA A 184 15.97 -1.91 -6.74
N VAL A 185 15.47 -1.01 -7.57
CA VAL A 185 15.94 0.37 -7.65
C VAL A 185 14.93 1.27 -6.96
N GLU A 186 15.34 1.80 -5.82
CA GLU A 186 14.52 2.71 -5.03
C GLU A 186 14.20 4.00 -5.82
N PRO A 187 13.02 4.59 -5.60
CA PRO A 187 12.67 5.88 -6.19
C PRO A 187 13.60 6.99 -5.68
N LYS A 188 13.82 8.00 -6.52
CA LYS A 188 14.52 9.20 -6.07
C LYS A 188 13.66 9.96 -5.06
N PRO A 189 14.27 10.62 -4.05
CA PRO A 189 13.52 11.50 -3.16
C PRO A 189 12.73 12.55 -3.96
N LEU A 190 11.51 12.82 -3.54
CA LEU A 190 10.69 13.87 -4.14
C LEU A 190 11.36 15.22 -3.98
N VAL A 191 11.32 16.06 -5.03
CA VAL A 191 11.76 17.45 -4.95
C VAL A 191 10.76 18.31 -4.17
N ALA A 192 11.18 19.51 -3.73
CA ALA A 192 10.38 20.37 -2.85
C ALA A 192 8.95 20.62 -3.36
N ASP A 193 8.80 20.91 -4.67
CA ASP A 193 7.49 21.18 -5.28
C ASP A 193 6.59 19.91 -5.31
N GLU A 194 7.18 18.73 -5.49
CA GLU A 194 6.46 17.48 -5.45
C GLU A 194 6.00 17.13 -4.03
N ASN A 195 6.87 17.36 -3.04
CA ASN A 195 6.51 17.24 -1.63
C ASN A 195 5.39 18.21 -1.24
N LYS A 196 5.42 19.44 -1.76
CA LYS A 196 4.37 20.43 -1.54
C LYS A 196 3.04 19.96 -2.13
N LYS A 197 3.03 19.48 -3.39
CA LYS A 197 1.82 18.93 -4.03
C LYS A 197 1.25 17.75 -3.27
N LEU A 198 2.10 16.85 -2.78
CA LEU A 198 1.67 15.73 -1.97
C LEU A 198 1.02 16.23 -0.67
N SER A 199 1.65 17.19 0.01
CA SER A 199 1.10 17.80 1.22
C SER A 199 -0.23 18.50 0.96
N GLU A 200 -0.35 19.29 -0.11
CA GLU A 200 -1.59 19.99 -0.49
C GLU A 200 -2.71 19.00 -0.81
N ALA A 201 -2.41 17.90 -1.52
CA ALA A 201 -3.35 16.82 -1.77
C ALA A 201 -3.84 16.17 -0.46
N PHE A 202 -2.95 15.98 0.52
CA PHE A 202 -3.33 15.51 1.85
C PHE A 202 -4.31 16.43 2.56
N PHE A 203 -4.07 17.74 2.53
CA PHE A 203 -4.93 18.72 3.23
C PHE A 203 -6.28 18.94 2.54
N GLN A 204 -6.34 18.76 1.22
CA GLN A 204 -7.54 19.07 0.44
C GLN A 204 -8.35 17.82 0.08
N ASN A 205 -7.93 16.65 0.54
CA ASN A 205 -8.57 15.35 0.25
C ASN A 205 -8.65 15.05 -1.26
N PHE A 206 -7.68 15.54 -2.04
CA PHE A 206 -7.53 15.26 -3.46
C PHE A 206 -6.46 14.18 -3.70
N SER A 207 -6.62 13.41 -4.77
CA SER A 207 -5.50 12.64 -5.31
C SER A 207 -4.39 13.59 -5.74
N PRO A 208 -3.11 13.30 -5.43
CA PRO A 208 -1.97 14.13 -5.88
C PRO A 208 -1.82 14.20 -7.41
N GLY A 209 -2.71 13.55 -8.12
CA GLY A 209 -2.79 13.49 -9.57
C GLY A 209 -2.57 12.08 -10.10
N ALA A 210 -3.10 11.80 -11.27
CA ALA A 210 -2.79 10.58 -12.00
C ALA A 210 -1.27 10.47 -12.18
N ASP A 211 -0.72 9.28 -12.05
CA ASP A 211 0.72 8.98 -12.17
C ASP A 211 1.62 9.51 -11.03
N PHE A 212 1.08 9.99 -9.91
CA PHE A 212 1.93 10.38 -8.79
C PHE A 212 2.60 9.17 -8.13
N GLY A 213 1.88 8.06 -7.98
CA GLY A 213 2.37 6.85 -7.35
C GLY A 213 3.62 6.26 -8.01
N ILE A 214 3.78 6.40 -9.33
CA ILE A 214 4.97 5.89 -10.04
C ILE A 214 6.28 6.56 -9.56
N LYS A 215 6.22 7.79 -9.07
CA LYS A 215 7.39 8.52 -8.56
C LYS A 215 7.88 7.96 -7.22
N LEU A 216 7.02 7.26 -6.51
CA LEU A 216 7.28 6.65 -5.22
C LEU A 216 7.54 5.14 -5.33
N ALA A 217 7.41 4.58 -6.53
CA ALA A 217 7.46 3.15 -6.76
C ALA A 217 8.88 2.65 -7.00
N THR A 218 9.30 1.65 -6.22
CA THR A 218 10.51 0.88 -6.48
C THR A 218 10.40 0.17 -7.83
N ARG A 219 11.45 0.27 -8.65
CA ARG A 219 11.53 -0.45 -9.92
C ARG A 219 12.34 -1.73 -9.73
N VAL A 220 11.72 -2.85 -10.02
CA VAL A 220 12.40 -4.15 -10.08
C VAL A 220 12.88 -4.41 -11.51
N ILE A 221 14.12 -4.86 -11.63
CA ILE A 221 14.74 -5.22 -12.92
C ILE A 221 15.28 -6.64 -12.80
N VAL A 222 14.90 -7.49 -13.75
CA VAL A 222 15.42 -8.85 -13.91
C VAL A 222 16.23 -8.91 -15.18
N ALA A 223 17.44 -9.44 -15.10
CA ALA A 223 18.34 -9.65 -16.22
C ALA A 223 18.93 -11.06 -16.15
N CYS A 224 18.93 -11.76 -17.28
CA CYS A 224 19.57 -13.05 -17.48
C CYS A 224 20.62 -12.92 -18.58
N PRO A 225 21.71 -13.74 -18.56
CA PRO A 225 22.72 -13.75 -19.59
C PRO A 225 22.21 -14.22 -20.94
#